data_64ed2b18165d74e01b625169232ee473
#
_entry.id   64ed2b18165d74e01b625169232ee473
#
_cell.length_a   1.000
_cell.length_b   1.000
_cell.length_c   1.000
_cell.angle_alpha   90.00
_cell.angle_beta   90.00
_cell.angle_gamma   90.00
#
_symmetry.space_group_name_H-M   'P 1'
#
loop_
_entity.id
_entity.type
_entity.pdbx_description
1 polymer ?
#
loop_
_entity_poly.entity_id
_entity_poly.type
_entity_poly.pdbx_seq_one_letter_code
_entity_poly.pdbx_strand_id
1 'polypeptide(L)'
;MVRHNDIRAAPSYDPVMAVPNWSPVLADDRSRPAPEAEAQSEAPARHLDRENAALRELVTVYRYLSGLALQDADLAGVVRLISDRTAATVAVLTQLMDVLTAAAPGVSAEKAAADVREHMVHPRLGQVLRASRLSQRALRLPKVGGMPAIIVAPVLVGDEVPSYLITIDPAENIFGEDMSLLVTEHAATICGVILGRERVVAAAARRVRDDLVEGLLLGRGRDSADAGRWAAHLGYDPVRDHNVVAIAFDLPSAQEAAAQRQRIWESIEHFVATRAPEAIVSARESEVVLVTAAPMDARQLAGACLARLAELFPAAKVVIGIGGVCRDPREVARSYAQAQRTTQTLQRLGRCAAVSAFGDLGILRLLLQVPDLAELRSFAADVLGKLSMHEHEHKSEYLTTLACYFRENNSPQRASRILHVHPNTVAYRVKRIEEITGLRLDNYTDRLIAQVALEILDSLGDEP
;
A
#
# COMPACT_ATOMS: atom_id res chain seq x y z
N MET A 1 -9.04 55.89 -5.67
CA MET A 1 -8.57 56.21 -4.31
C MET A 1 -8.26 54.90 -3.61
N VAL A 2 -7.02 54.58 -3.38
CA VAL A 2 -6.34 53.77 -2.40
C VAL A 2 -5.03 53.24 -2.98
N ARG A 3 -4.02 53.59 -2.39
CA ARG A 3 -2.59 53.69 -2.45
C ARG A 3 -1.83 52.43 -2.86
N HIS A 4 -0.85 52.63 -3.74
CA HIS A 4 0.36 51.83 -3.90
C HIS A 4 1.05 51.61 -2.53
N ASN A 5 1.57 50.43 -2.34
CA ASN A 5 2.56 50.16 -1.31
C ASN A 5 3.79 49.51 -1.94
N ASP A 6 4.90 50.20 -1.72
CA ASP A 6 6.24 49.92 -2.18
C ASP A 6 6.78 48.57 -1.72
N ILE A 7 7.29 47.79 -2.66
CA ILE A 7 8.17 46.66 -2.37
C ILE A 7 9.59 47.21 -2.38
N ARG A 8 10.17 47.36 -1.18
CA ARG A 8 11.59 47.67 -0.96
C ARG A 8 12.46 46.51 -1.42
N ALA A 9 13.41 46.84 -2.30
CA ALA A 9 14.47 45.95 -2.72
C ALA A 9 15.38 45.51 -1.55
N ALA A 10 15.72 44.23 -1.54
CA ALA A 10 16.75 43.68 -0.64
C ALA A 10 18.16 44.07 -1.13
N PRO A 11 19.09 44.30 -0.21
CA PRO A 11 20.45 44.70 -0.60
C PRO A 11 21.24 43.52 -1.19
N SER A 12 21.95 43.81 -2.29
CA SER A 12 22.93 42.95 -2.92
C SER A 12 24.10 42.66 -1.97
N TYR A 13 24.35 41.39 -1.73
CA TYR A 13 25.50 40.91 -0.99
C TYR A 13 26.68 40.76 -1.95
N ASP A 14 27.72 41.59 -1.74
CA ASP A 14 28.98 41.55 -2.47
C ASP A 14 29.98 40.67 -1.68
N PRO A 15 30.53 39.58 -2.20
CA PRO A 15 31.47 38.74 -1.48
C PRO A 15 32.90 39.08 -1.86
N VAL A 16 33.43 40.19 -1.38
CA VAL A 16 34.88 40.44 -1.39
C VAL A 16 35.33 40.68 0.05
N MET A 17 35.60 39.61 0.77
CA MET A 17 36.41 39.66 1.97
C MET A 17 37.87 39.35 1.60
N ALA A 18 38.67 40.39 1.67
CA ALA A 18 40.13 40.33 1.48
C ALA A 18 40.76 39.43 2.54
N VAL A 19 41.56 38.47 2.06
CA VAL A 19 42.43 37.62 2.88
C VAL A 19 43.60 38.50 3.40
N PRO A 20 43.89 38.53 4.72
CA PRO A 20 45.05 39.24 5.22
C PRO A 20 46.33 38.61 4.72
N ASN A 21 47.16 39.41 4.10
CA ASN A 21 48.46 39.04 3.59
C ASN A 21 49.44 38.92 4.77
N TRP A 22 49.77 37.69 5.17
CA TRP A 22 50.85 37.43 6.15
C TRP A 22 52.17 37.25 5.39
N SER A 23 53.02 38.27 5.35
CA SER A 23 54.39 38.16 4.96
C SER A 23 55.25 37.58 6.09
N PRO A 24 55.99 36.52 5.89
CA PRO A 24 56.92 36.05 6.92
C PRO A 24 58.14 36.98 6.96
N VAL A 25 58.45 37.48 8.16
CA VAL A 25 59.68 38.17 8.47
C VAL A 25 60.80 37.12 8.42
N LEU A 26 61.69 37.26 7.43
CA LEU A 26 62.94 36.49 7.34
C LEU A 26 63.94 36.97 8.42
N ALA A 27 64.12 36.16 9.47
CA ALA A 27 65.29 36.26 10.35
C ALA A 27 66.34 35.31 9.81
N ASP A 28 67.40 35.91 9.35
CA ASP A 28 68.67 35.24 8.92
C ASP A 28 69.46 34.77 10.18
N ASP A 29 69.44 33.45 10.46
CA ASP A 29 70.34 32.86 11.43
C ASP A 29 70.99 31.58 10.85
N ARG A 30 72.26 31.74 10.55
CA ARG A 30 73.14 30.68 10.04
C ARG A 30 73.65 29.84 11.20
N SER A 31 72.96 28.73 11.49
CA SER A 31 73.61 27.60 12.17
C SER A 31 73.04 26.30 11.58
N ARG A 32 73.88 25.63 10.78
CA ARG A 32 73.59 24.28 10.25
C ARG A 32 73.55 23.29 11.41
N PRO A 33 72.41 22.63 11.67
CA PRO A 33 72.38 21.48 12.55
C PRO A 33 72.88 20.23 11.83
N ALA A 34 73.43 19.27 12.58
CA ALA A 34 73.95 18.00 12.10
C ALA A 34 72.87 17.13 11.43
N PRO A 35 73.16 16.24 10.48
CA PRO A 35 72.22 15.52 9.65
C PRO A 35 71.24 14.58 10.40
N GLU A 36 71.50 14.21 11.66
CA GLU A 36 70.64 13.41 12.49
C GLU A 36 69.51 14.23 13.13
N ALA A 37 69.64 15.55 13.32
CA ALA A 37 68.61 16.42 13.85
C ALA A 37 67.60 16.82 12.79
N GLU A 38 67.95 16.86 11.49
CA GLU A 38 67.02 17.11 10.38
C GLU A 38 66.04 15.93 10.16
N ALA A 39 66.51 14.68 10.30
CA ALA A 39 65.66 13.49 10.16
C ALA A 39 64.59 13.37 11.29
N GLN A 40 64.91 13.85 12.51
CA GLN A 40 63.96 13.85 13.62
C GLN A 40 62.93 15.01 13.56
N SER A 41 63.27 16.12 12.91
CA SER A 41 62.36 17.26 12.72
C SER A 41 61.43 17.12 11.52
N GLU A 42 61.78 16.32 10.52
CA GLU A 42 60.92 16.08 9.34
C GLU A 42 59.77 15.12 9.58
N ALA A 43 59.86 14.22 10.55
CA ALA A 43 58.83 13.23 10.83
C ALA A 43 57.48 13.85 11.29
N PRO A 44 57.48 14.82 12.23
CA PRO A 44 56.24 15.49 12.65
C PRO A 44 55.68 16.43 11.55
N ALA A 45 56.54 17.07 10.74
CA ALA A 45 56.06 17.90 9.64
C ALA A 45 55.39 17.08 8.54
N ARG A 46 55.94 15.94 8.17
CA ARG A 46 55.35 15.00 7.21
C ARG A 46 54.07 14.39 7.71
N HIS A 47 53.89 14.19 9.03
CA HIS A 47 52.64 13.72 9.65
C HIS A 47 51.53 14.79 9.54
N LEU A 48 51.86 16.03 9.92
CA LEU A 48 50.93 17.18 9.80
C LEU A 48 50.54 17.47 8.34
N ASP A 49 51.44 17.31 7.38
CA ASP A 49 51.12 17.47 5.96
C ASP A 49 50.16 16.39 5.45
N ARG A 50 50.30 15.14 5.91
CA ARG A 50 49.39 14.05 5.59
C ARG A 50 48.00 14.27 6.21
N GLU A 51 47.91 14.68 7.47
CA GLU A 51 46.66 15.02 8.14
C GLU A 51 45.95 16.18 7.44
N ASN A 52 46.67 17.25 7.08
CA ASN A 52 46.13 18.37 6.35
C ASN A 52 45.64 17.97 4.93
N ALA A 53 46.34 17.10 4.25
CA ALA A 53 45.89 16.56 2.95
C ALA A 53 44.61 15.74 3.09
N ALA A 54 44.51 14.87 4.09
CA ALA A 54 43.33 14.07 4.37
C ALA A 54 42.12 14.94 4.73
N LEU A 55 42.34 15.99 5.56
CA LEU A 55 41.24 16.94 5.92
C LEU A 55 40.75 17.73 4.70
N ARG A 56 41.63 18.16 3.80
CA ARG A 56 41.22 18.84 2.55
C ARG A 56 40.41 17.94 1.64
N GLU A 57 40.81 16.69 1.54
CA GLU A 57 40.06 15.70 0.76
C GLU A 57 38.70 15.42 1.38
N LEU A 58 38.62 15.30 2.70
CA LEU A 58 37.32 15.16 3.43
C LEU A 58 36.41 16.33 3.15
N VAL A 59 36.89 17.57 3.26
CA VAL A 59 36.09 18.78 2.95
C VAL A 59 35.62 18.76 1.51
N THR A 60 36.44 18.28 0.58
CA THR A 60 36.08 18.16 -0.82
C THR A 60 34.97 17.13 -1.02
N VAL A 61 35.07 15.95 -0.42
CA VAL A 61 34.02 14.91 -0.47
C VAL A 61 32.73 15.44 0.14
N TYR A 62 32.79 16.12 1.28
CA TYR A 62 31.60 16.70 1.92
C TYR A 62 30.92 17.75 1.04
N ARG A 63 31.69 18.61 0.37
CA ARG A 63 31.12 19.59 -0.57
C ARG A 63 30.41 18.92 -1.75
N TYR A 64 31.02 17.88 -2.32
CA TYR A 64 30.42 17.12 -3.41
C TYR A 64 29.14 16.41 -2.96
N LEU A 65 29.15 15.72 -1.83
CA LEU A 65 27.99 15.05 -1.26
C LEU A 65 26.86 16.04 -0.96
N SER A 66 27.17 17.17 -0.34
CA SER A 66 26.18 18.23 -0.09
C SER A 66 25.63 18.83 -1.38
N GLY A 67 26.46 18.95 -2.42
CA GLY A 67 26.02 19.36 -3.75
C GLY A 67 25.05 18.38 -4.38
N LEU A 68 25.24 17.07 -4.20
CA LEU A 68 24.30 16.06 -4.67
C LEU A 68 22.93 16.13 -3.97
N ALA A 69 22.91 16.48 -2.69
CA ALA A 69 21.66 16.68 -1.96
C ALA A 69 20.84 17.87 -2.51
N LEU A 70 21.49 18.90 -3.02
CA LEU A 70 20.88 20.09 -3.60
C LEU A 70 20.49 19.92 -5.08
N GLN A 71 21.17 19.03 -5.79
CA GLN A 71 20.85 18.65 -7.15
C GLN A 71 19.88 17.46 -7.10
N ASP A 72 19.11 17.23 -8.18
CA ASP A 72 18.21 16.07 -8.29
C ASP A 72 18.99 14.75 -8.46
N ALA A 73 19.98 14.52 -7.59
CA ALA A 73 20.77 13.29 -7.57
C ALA A 73 19.94 12.14 -6.95
N ASP A 74 20.16 10.95 -7.49
CA ASP A 74 19.60 9.69 -6.98
C ASP A 74 20.59 9.01 -6.00
N LEU A 75 20.10 7.98 -5.31
CA LEU A 75 20.92 7.17 -4.41
C LEU A 75 22.12 6.53 -5.13
N ALA A 76 21.96 6.14 -6.40
CA ALA A 76 23.01 5.50 -7.18
C ALA A 76 24.18 6.45 -7.43
N GLY A 77 23.91 7.74 -7.65
CA GLY A 77 24.94 8.77 -7.77
C GLY A 77 25.78 8.95 -6.50
N VAL A 78 25.11 8.97 -5.34
CA VAL A 78 25.79 9.05 -4.04
C VAL A 78 26.69 7.83 -3.80
N VAL A 79 26.12 6.64 -3.98
CA VAL A 79 26.82 5.35 -3.77
C VAL A 79 28.04 5.24 -4.69
N ARG A 80 27.91 5.64 -5.97
CA ARG A 80 29.01 5.65 -6.94
C ARG A 80 30.11 6.63 -6.52
N LEU A 81 29.73 7.86 -6.17
CA LEU A 81 30.71 8.87 -5.73
C LEU A 81 31.53 8.38 -4.54
N ILE A 82 30.88 7.76 -3.55
CA ILE A 82 31.60 7.26 -2.37
C ILE A 82 32.51 6.09 -2.74
N SER A 83 31.98 5.15 -3.55
CA SER A 83 32.78 4.02 -4.03
C SER A 83 34.06 4.47 -4.75
N ASP A 84 33.96 5.45 -5.65
CA ASP A 84 35.09 6.00 -6.40
C ASP A 84 36.07 6.71 -5.47
N ARG A 85 35.60 7.41 -4.43
CA ARG A 85 36.46 8.16 -3.50
C ARG A 85 37.09 7.31 -2.41
N THR A 86 36.39 6.28 -1.93
CA THR A 86 36.90 5.39 -0.88
C THR A 86 37.58 4.14 -1.42
N ALA A 87 37.55 3.93 -2.74
CA ALA A 87 37.98 2.70 -3.41
C ALA A 87 37.37 1.43 -2.78
N ALA A 88 36.13 1.53 -2.30
CA ALA A 88 35.42 0.49 -1.57
C ALA A 88 34.13 0.08 -2.28
N THR A 89 33.62 -1.10 -1.96
CA THR A 89 32.27 -1.48 -2.35
C THR A 89 31.28 -0.78 -1.42
N VAL A 90 30.35 -0.03 -1.99
CA VAL A 90 29.34 0.75 -1.25
C VAL A 90 27.94 0.33 -1.69
N ALA A 91 27.02 0.18 -0.76
CA ALA A 91 25.64 -0.15 -1.08
C ALA A 91 24.64 0.47 -0.09
N VAL A 92 23.42 0.72 -0.56
CA VAL A 92 22.26 1.03 0.27
C VAL A 92 21.36 -0.18 0.33
N LEU A 93 21.03 -0.60 1.57
CA LEU A 93 20.19 -1.75 1.85
C LEU A 93 18.89 -1.33 2.51
N THR A 94 17.80 -2.05 2.23
CA THR A 94 16.54 -1.95 2.98
C THR A 94 16.71 -2.50 4.41
N GLN A 95 15.69 -2.30 5.27
CA GLN A 95 15.64 -2.98 6.58
C GLN A 95 15.61 -4.51 6.47
N LEU A 96 15.11 -5.05 5.35
CA LEU A 96 15.05 -6.49 5.05
C LEU A 96 16.34 -7.01 4.40
N MET A 97 17.37 -6.16 4.30
CA MET A 97 18.68 -6.46 3.70
C MET A 97 18.65 -6.63 2.18
N ASP A 98 17.61 -6.17 1.50
CA ASP A 98 17.57 -6.11 0.05
C ASP A 98 18.46 -4.96 -0.45
N VAL A 99 19.23 -5.20 -1.49
CA VAL A 99 20.13 -4.19 -2.10
C VAL A 99 19.29 -3.25 -2.96
N LEU A 100 19.17 -1.99 -2.55
CA LEU A 100 18.55 -0.93 -3.35
C LEU A 100 19.45 -0.45 -4.48
N THR A 101 20.73 -0.22 -4.14
CA THR A 101 21.77 0.18 -5.10
C THR A 101 23.13 -0.19 -4.56
N ALA A 102 24.08 -0.50 -5.44
CA ALA A 102 25.46 -0.81 -5.09
C ALA A 102 26.43 -0.31 -6.15
N ALA A 103 27.64 0.05 -5.73
CA ALA A 103 28.76 0.39 -6.61
C ALA A 103 30.09 -0.14 -6.03
N ALA A 104 30.96 -0.54 -6.92
CA ALA A 104 32.37 -0.90 -6.60
C ALA A 104 33.27 -0.38 -7.71
N PRO A 105 34.52 0.00 -7.40
CA PRO A 105 35.47 0.57 -8.38
C PRO A 105 35.70 -0.38 -9.55
N GLY A 106 35.46 0.08 -10.76
CA GLY A 106 35.70 -0.70 -11.99
C GLY A 106 34.82 -1.92 -12.21
N VAL A 107 33.71 -2.02 -11.47
CA VAL A 107 32.77 -3.17 -11.52
C VAL A 107 31.35 -2.69 -11.87
N SER A 108 30.58 -3.54 -12.56
CA SER A 108 29.18 -3.23 -12.84
C SER A 108 28.33 -3.23 -11.55
N ALA A 109 27.26 -2.44 -11.52
CA ALA A 109 26.36 -2.37 -10.36
C ALA A 109 25.74 -3.73 -9.97
N GLU A 110 25.44 -4.58 -10.96
CA GLU A 110 24.91 -5.93 -10.71
C GLU A 110 25.91 -6.83 -9.98
N LYS A 111 27.19 -6.78 -10.41
CA LYS A 111 28.27 -7.53 -9.78
C LYS A 111 28.58 -6.99 -8.40
N ALA A 112 28.60 -5.66 -8.22
CA ALA A 112 28.75 -5.04 -6.90
C ALA A 112 27.60 -5.46 -5.95
N ALA A 113 26.36 -5.52 -6.43
CA ALA A 113 25.22 -6.00 -5.65
C ALA A 113 25.33 -7.49 -5.28
N ALA A 114 25.90 -8.32 -6.14
CA ALA A 114 26.15 -9.74 -5.85
C ALA A 114 27.23 -9.89 -4.77
N ASP A 115 28.32 -9.17 -4.88
CA ASP A 115 29.39 -9.11 -3.88
C ASP A 115 28.86 -8.68 -2.50
N VAL A 116 28.02 -7.66 -2.47
CA VAL A 116 27.38 -7.20 -1.23
C VAL A 116 26.58 -8.32 -0.58
N ARG A 117 25.74 -9.06 -1.35
CA ARG A 117 24.95 -10.16 -0.80
C ARG A 117 25.81 -11.28 -0.21
N GLU A 118 26.96 -11.56 -0.81
CA GLU A 118 27.91 -12.55 -0.28
C GLU A 118 28.45 -12.12 1.09
N HIS A 119 28.74 -10.83 1.28
CA HIS A 119 29.26 -10.30 2.56
C HIS A 119 28.17 -10.11 3.63
N MET A 120 26.87 -10.16 3.27
CA MET A 120 25.76 -10.06 4.24
C MET A 120 25.66 -11.27 5.18
N VAL A 121 26.32 -12.36 4.91
CA VAL A 121 26.35 -13.57 5.75
C VAL A 121 27.22 -13.41 7.01
N HIS A 122 27.82 -12.23 7.24
CA HIS A 122 28.68 -12.00 8.40
C HIS A 122 27.94 -12.19 9.73
N PRO A 123 28.41 -13.10 10.66
CA PRO A 123 27.67 -13.49 11.86
C PRO A 123 27.32 -12.34 12.81
N ARG A 124 28.15 -11.29 12.85
CA ARG A 124 27.97 -10.12 13.72
C ARG A 124 27.22 -8.96 13.07
N LEU A 125 26.93 -9.03 11.78
CA LEU A 125 26.31 -7.93 11.05
C LEU A 125 24.94 -7.55 11.64
N GLY A 126 24.12 -8.53 11.99
CA GLY A 126 22.83 -8.27 12.59
C GLY A 126 22.87 -7.56 13.95
N GLN A 127 23.94 -7.78 14.73
CA GLN A 127 24.16 -7.07 15.99
C GLN A 127 24.56 -5.61 15.74
N VAL A 128 25.46 -5.39 14.77
CA VAL A 128 25.94 -4.04 14.41
C VAL A 128 24.81 -3.20 13.80
N LEU A 129 23.98 -3.78 12.94
CA LEU A 129 22.79 -3.12 12.39
C LEU A 129 21.84 -2.64 13.49
N ARG A 130 21.54 -3.52 14.47
CA ARG A 130 20.71 -3.13 15.62
C ARG A 130 21.37 -2.04 16.47
N ALA A 131 22.67 -2.15 16.75
CA ALA A 131 23.40 -1.15 17.51
C ALA A 131 23.46 0.20 16.77
N SER A 132 23.74 0.18 15.47
CA SER A 132 23.76 1.36 14.60
C SER A 132 22.38 2.05 14.55
N ARG A 133 21.29 1.25 14.47
CA ARG A 133 19.91 1.76 14.53
C ARG A 133 19.60 2.46 15.86
N LEU A 134 20.02 1.86 16.98
CA LEU A 134 19.75 2.39 18.33
C LEU A 134 20.59 3.63 18.63
N SER A 135 21.87 3.63 18.24
CA SER A 135 22.77 4.76 18.45
C SER A 135 22.59 5.89 17.44
N GLN A 136 21.93 5.60 16.31
CA GLN A 136 21.83 6.48 15.14
C GLN A 136 23.20 6.94 14.61
N ARG A 137 24.24 6.10 14.78
CA ARG A 137 25.62 6.37 14.40
C ARG A 137 26.16 5.28 13.47
N ALA A 138 27.14 5.67 12.66
CA ALA A 138 27.91 4.70 11.90
C ALA A 138 28.75 3.83 12.85
N LEU A 139 28.81 2.54 12.57
CA LEU A 139 29.59 1.56 13.31
C LEU A 139 30.46 0.75 12.37
N ARG A 140 31.68 0.42 12.81
CA ARG A 140 32.63 -0.39 12.07
C ARG A 140 32.72 -1.81 12.61
N LEU A 141 32.65 -2.77 11.72
CA LEU A 141 33.10 -4.14 11.92
C LEU A 141 34.56 -4.25 11.44
N PRO A 142 35.50 -4.59 12.31
CA PRO A 142 36.89 -4.75 11.90
C PRO A 142 37.05 -6.01 11.05
N LYS A 143 38.15 -6.05 10.25
CA LYS A 143 38.56 -7.22 9.49
C LYS A 143 38.91 -8.38 10.43
N VAL A 144 38.25 -9.50 10.30
CA VAL A 144 38.47 -10.68 11.16
C VAL A 144 38.35 -11.96 10.34
N GLY A 145 39.33 -12.85 10.44
CA GLY A 145 39.25 -14.20 9.89
C GLY A 145 39.03 -14.29 8.38
N GLY A 146 39.63 -13.38 7.60
CA GLY A 146 39.48 -13.34 6.14
C GLY A 146 38.23 -12.57 5.64
N MET A 147 37.36 -12.12 6.55
CA MET A 147 36.24 -11.25 6.21
C MET A 147 36.67 -9.79 6.14
N PRO A 148 36.21 -9.00 5.15
CA PRO A 148 36.55 -7.60 5.01
C PRO A 148 36.04 -6.74 6.17
N ALA A 149 36.64 -5.56 6.36
CA ALA A 149 36.08 -4.56 7.26
C ALA A 149 34.77 -4.01 6.64
N ILE A 150 33.75 -3.79 7.48
CA ILE A 150 32.44 -3.28 7.04
C ILE A 150 32.08 -2.08 7.92
N ILE A 151 31.74 -0.96 7.30
CA ILE A 151 31.14 0.19 7.97
C ILE A 151 29.65 0.16 7.68
N VAL A 152 28.83 0.29 8.71
CA VAL A 152 27.35 0.35 8.62
C VAL A 152 26.91 1.69 9.16
N ALA A 153 26.22 2.49 8.36
CA ALA A 153 25.63 3.76 8.76
C ALA A 153 24.10 3.70 8.56
N PRO A 154 23.31 4.09 9.57
CA PRO A 154 21.87 4.14 9.43
C PRO A 154 21.49 5.34 8.55
N VAL A 155 20.62 5.13 7.59
CA VAL A 155 20.04 6.19 6.77
C VAL A 155 18.78 6.67 7.48
N LEU A 156 18.81 7.90 7.96
CA LEU A 156 17.73 8.50 8.75
C LEU A 156 16.77 9.29 7.85
N VAL A 157 15.47 9.04 8.01
CA VAL A 157 14.40 9.85 7.41
C VAL A 157 13.42 10.23 8.53
N GLY A 158 13.51 11.44 9.04
CA GLY A 158 12.89 11.81 10.31
C GLY A 158 13.47 10.98 11.46
N ASP A 159 12.60 10.35 12.25
CA ASP A 159 13.01 9.46 13.36
C ASP A 159 13.13 7.99 12.96
N GLU A 160 12.87 7.67 11.68
CA GLU A 160 12.93 6.30 11.17
C GLU A 160 14.28 5.98 10.50
N VAL A 161 14.67 4.71 10.56
CA VAL A 161 15.80 4.15 9.82
C VAL A 161 15.28 3.21 8.74
N PRO A 162 14.86 3.72 7.56
CA PRO A 162 14.31 2.87 6.49
C PRO A 162 15.35 2.00 5.79
N SER A 163 16.62 2.38 5.86
CA SER A 163 17.71 1.74 5.13
C SER A 163 19.05 1.95 5.83
N TYR A 164 20.07 1.23 5.34
CA TYR A 164 21.44 1.34 5.82
C TYR A 164 22.37 1.57 4.64
N LEU A 165 23.32 2.49 4.80
CA LEU A 165 24.48 2.60 3.92
C LEU A 165 25.59 1.73 4.47
N ILE A 166 26.16 0.87 3.64
CA ILE A 166 27.29 0.04 3.99
C ILE A 166 28.48 0.33 3.08
N THR A 167 29.67 0.30 3.66
CA THR A 167 30.94 0.40 2.95
C THR A 167 31.79 -0.83 3.32
N ILE A 168 32.18 -1.62 2.31
CA ILE A 168 32.91 -2.88 2.49
C ILE A 168 34.32 -2.69 2.04
N ASP A 169 35.29 -3.10 2.88
CA ASP A 169 36.72 -3.06 2.68
C ASP A 169 37.24 -1.67 2.24
N PRO A 170 36.95 -0.62 3.02
CA PRO A 170 37.46 0.71 2.70
C PRO A 170 38.99 0.69 2.70
N ALA A 171 39.59 1.28 1.67
CA ALA A 171 41.06 1.36 1.55
C ALA A 171 41.64 2.18 2.74
N GLU A 172 42.30 1.50 3.66
CA GLU A 172 42.85 2.10 4.88
C GLU A 172 43.88 3.20 4.60
N ASN A 173 44.49 3.13 3.41
CA ASN A 173 45.61 4.02 3.03
C ASN A 173 45.21 5.42 2.55
N ILE A 174 43.93 5.67 2.25
CA ILE A 174 43.47 6.95 1.68
C ILE A 174 43.03 7.91 2.79
N PHE A 175 42.26 7.44 3.74
CA PHE A 175 41.59 8.32 4.72
C PHE A 175 41.86 7.94 6.20
N GLY A 176 42.45 6.78 6.49
CA GLY A 176 42.44 6.21 7.83
C GLY A 176 41.07 5.70 8.27
N GLU A 177 41.03 4.97 9.39
CA GLU A 177 39.82 4.29 9.86
C GLU A 177 38.69 5.24 10.22
N ASP A 178 38.99 6.31 10.97
CA ASP A 178 38.03 7.29 11.45
C ASP A 178 37.43 8.12 10.30
N MET A 179 38.21 8.43 9.30
CA MET A 179 37.80 9.23 8.15
C MET A 179 36.83 8.48 7.26
N SER A 180 37.07 7.19 7.01
CA SER A 180 36.13 6.34 6.26
C SER A 180 34.76 6.20 6.96
N LEU A 181 34.76 6.16 8.28
CA LEU A 181 33.56 6.14 9.10
C LEU A 181 32.79 7.47 8.96
N LEU A 182 33.48 8.62 9.06
CA LEU A 182 32.84 9.94 8.90
C LEU A 182 32.27 10.16 7.50
N VAL A 183 33.01 9.75 6.45
CA VAL A 183 32.52 9.84 5.06
C VAL A 183 31.26 9.00 4.88
N THR A 184 31.22 7.76 5.40
CA THR A 184 30.08 6.88 5.30
C THR A 184 28.89 7.43 6.09
N GLU A 185 29.10 7.99 7.30
CA GLU A 185 28.04 8.61 8.11
C GLU A 185 27.44 9.84 7.41
N HIS A 186 28.29 10.71 6.86
CA HIS A 186 27.81 11.88 6.12
C HIS A 186 27.04 11.47 4.85
N ALA A 187 27.53 10.49 4.13
CA ALA A 187 26.84 9.95 2.96
C ALA A 187 25.48 9.33 3.31
N ALA A 188 25.40 8.62 4.43
CA ALA A 188 24.12 8.10 4.91
C ALA A 188 23.13 9.24 5.20
N THR A 189 23.61 10.36 5.74
CA THR A 189 22.80 11.57 5.95
C THR A 189 22.25 12.11 4.62
N ILE A 190 23.11 12.19 3.58
CA ILE A 190 22.69 12.64 2.24
C ILE A 190 21.69 11.66 1.62
N CYS A 191 21.92 10.35 1.75
CA CYS A 191 20.95 9.33 1.33
C CYS A 191 19.61 9.52 2.05
N GLY A 192 19.62 9.87 3.33
CA GLY A 192 18.41 10.18 4.10
C GLY A 192 17.63 11.38 3.57
N VAL A 193 18.33 12.44 3.17
CA VAL A 193 17.73 13.62 2.54
C VAL A 193 17.07 13.26 1.19
N ILE A 194 17.77 12.47 0.37
CA ILE A 194 17.25 12.01 -0.94
C ILE A 194 16.01 11.14 -0.74
N LEU A 195 16.08 10.11 0.11
CA LEU A 195 14.92 9.24 0.41
C LEU A 195 13.76 10.01 1.03
N GLY A 196 14.05 10.97 1.91
CA GLY A 196 13.03 11.83 2.51
C GLY A 196 12.30 12.66 1.44
N ARG A 197 13.03 13.26 0.50
CA ARG A 197 12.49 14.00 -0.64
C ARG A 197 11.63 13.08 -1.53
N GLU A 198 12.14 11.91 -1.89
CA GLU A 198 11.41 10.94 -2.71
C GLU A 198 10.11 10.50 -2.03
N ARG A 199 10.14 10.26 -0.71
CA ARG A 199 8.94 9.94 0.07
C ARG A 199 7.91 11.07 0.07
N VAL A 200 8.36 12.32 0.23
CA VAL A 200 7.46 13.49 0.21
C VAL A 200 6.83 13.66 -1.17
N VAL A 201 7.61 13.54 -2.25
CA VAL A 201 7.12 13.63 -3.63
C VAL A 201 6.12 12.49 -3.91
N ALA A 202 6.48 11.25 -3.54
CA ALA A 202 5.59 10.10 -3.72
C ALA A 202 4.30 10.24 -2.89
N ALA A 203 4.38 10.74 -1.65
CA ALA A 203 3.21 10.99 -0.82
C ALA A 203 2.31 12.10 -1.39
N ALA A 204 2.91 13.17 -1.93
CA ALA A 204 2.17 14.24 -2.58
C ALA A 204 1.47 13.74 -3.86
N ALA A 205 2.17 12.99 -4.70
CA ALA A 205 1.60 12.37 -5.90
C ALA A 205 0.46 11.41 -5.55
N ARG A 206 0.64 10.60 -4.49
CA ARG A 206 -0.42 9.69 -3.99
C ARG A 206 -1.65 10.48 -3.50
N ARG A 207 -1.48 11.56 -2.75
CA ARG A 207 -2.60 12.40 -2.30
C ARG A 207 -3.39 12.98 -3.48
N VAL A 208 -2.69 13.53 -4.47
CA VAL A 208 -3.35 14.06 -5.69
C VAL A 208 -4.13 12.95 -6.39
N ARG A 209 -3.55 11.75 -6.51
CA ARG A 209 -4.23 10.59 -7.08
C ARG A 209 -5.47 10.20 -6.28
N ASP A 210 -5.36 10.15 -4.95
CA ASP A 210 -6.46 9.81 -4.05
C ASP A 210 -7.60 10.84 -4.14
N ASP A 211 -7.28 12.13 -4.19
CA ASP A 211 -8.25 13.22 -4.39
C ASP A 211 -8.99 13.09 -5.73
N LEU A 212 -8.28 12.76 -6.82
CA LEU A 212 -8.87 12.54 -8.13
C LEU A 212 -9.80 11.31 -8.14
N VAL A 213 -9.36 10.21 -7.52
CA VAL A 213 -10.19 8.99 -7.37
C VAL A 213 -11.42 9.29 -6.54
N GLU A 214 -11.27 9.98 -5.42
CA GLU A 214 -12.40 10.39 -4.58
C GLU A 214 -13.38 11.27 -5.34
N GLY A 215 -12.88 12.24 -6.09
CA GLY A 215 -13.69 13.11 -6.94
C GLY A 215 -14.50 12.31 -7.97
N LEU A 216 -13.88 11.30 -8.59
CA LEU A 216 -14.51 10.41 -9.55
C LEU A 216 -15.57 9.50 -8.88
N LEU A 217 -15.24 8.88 -7.76
CA LEU A 217 -16.14 7.98 -7.00
C LEU A 217 -17.36 8.71 -6.42
N LEU A 218 -17.18 9.95 -5.96
CA LEU A 218 -18.27 10.74 -5.37
C LEU A 218 -19.01 11.62 -6.39
N GLY A 219 -18.60 11.60 -7.66
CA GLY A 219 -19.22 12.41 -8.72
C GLY A 219 -19.10 13.92 -8.47
N ARG A 220 -18.00 14.38 -7.83
CA ARG A 220 -17.78 15.80 -7.50
C ARG A 220 -17.45 16.67 -8.72
N GLY A 221 -17.15 16.08 -9.87
CA GLY A 221 -16.95 16.76 -11.13
C GLY A 221 -18.25 17.41 -11.61
N ARG A 222 -18.38 18.73 -11.46
CA ARG A 222 -19.57 19.47 -11.88
C ARG A 222 -19.77 19.46 -13.40
N ASP A 223 -18.68 19.38 -14.17
CA ASP A 223 -18.70 19.32 -15.62
C ASP A 223 -18.19 17.97 -16.14
N SER A 224 -18.76 17.52 -17.26
CA SER A 224 -18.33 16.28 -17.94
C SER A 224 -16.84 16.30 -18.31
N ALA A 225 -16.27 17.49 -18.52
CA ALA A 225 -14.86 17.70 -18.82
C ALA A 225 -13.96 17.39 -17.61
N ASP A 226 -14.40 17.63 -16.39
CA ASP A 226 -13.61 17.36 -15.17
C ASP A 226 -13.50 15.87 -14.90
N ALA A 227 -14.62 15.14 -14.91
CA ALA A 227 -14.63 13.70 -14.72
C ALA A 227 -13.75 12.98 -15.78
N GLY A 228 -13.84 13.42 -17.05
CA GLY A 228 -12.99 12.89 -18.12
C GLY A 228 -11.51 13.19 -17.92
N ARG A 229 -11.15 14.39 -17.47
CA ARG A 229 -9.74 14.75 -17.17
C ARG A 229 -9.19 13.96 -16.01
N TRP A 230 -9.95 13.82 -14.92
CA TRP A 230 -9.55 13.03 -13.76
C TRP A 230 -9.35 11.56 -14.12
N ALA A 231 -10.30 11.00 -14.85
CA ALA A 231 -10.23 9.63 -15.35
C ALA A 231 -8.99 9.40 -16.22
N ALA A 232 -8.69 10.33 -17.14
CA ALA A 232 -7.50 10.24 -18.00
C ALA A 232 -6.19 10.26 -17.19
N HIS A 233 -6.08 11.12 -16.15
CA HIS A 233 -4.92 11.17 -15.27
C HIS A 233 -4.75 9.88 -14.43
N LEU A 234 -5.84 9.17 -14.18
CA LEU A 234 -5.83 7.90 -13.43
C LEU A 234 -5.58 6.69 -14.33
N GLY A 235 -5.44 6.88 -15.64
CA GLY A 235 -5.26 5.79 -16.60
C GLY A 235 -6.55 5.07 -16.97
N TYR A 236 -7.72 5.70 -16.74
CA TYR A 236 -9.00 5.16 -17.16
C TYR A 236 -9.11 5.17 -18.70
N ASP A 237 -9.42 4.01 -19.28
CA ASP A 237 -9.61 3.87 -20.72
C ASP A 237 -11.11 4.05 -21.07
N PRO A 238 -11.52 5.17 -21.72
CA PRO A 238 -12.91 5.42 -22.01
C PRO A 238 -13.52 4.49 -23.09
N VAL A 239 -12.71 3.70 -23.77
CA VAL A 239 -13.17 2.75 -24.81
C VAL A 239 -13.63 1.42 -24.19
N ARG A 240 -13.17 1.10 -22.99
CA ARG A 240 -13.47 -0.15 -22.31
C ARG A 240 -14.62 -0.03 -21.32
N ASP A 241 -15.34 -1.12 -21.13
CA ASP A 241 -16.31 -1.24 -20.03
C ASP A 241 -15.57 -1.38 -18.70
N HIS A 242 -16.05 -0.68 -17.66
CA HIS A 242 -15.47 -0.72 -16.32
C HIS A 242 -16.50 -1.17 -15.29
N ASN A 243 -16.02 -1.73 -14.17
CA ASN A 243 -16.83 -2.00 -12.98
C ASN A 243 -16.14 -1.43 -11.76
N VAL A 244 -16.93 -0.98 -10.79
CA VAL A 244 -16.41 -0.63 -9.47
C VAL A 244 -16.64 -1.79 -8.52
N VAL A 245 -15.58 -2.19 -7.83
CA VAL A 245 -15.60 -3.23 -6.81
C VAL A 245 -15.29 -2.59 -5.47
N ALA A 246 -16.16 -2.73 -4.48
CA ALA A 246 -15.95 -2.28 -3.11
C ALA A 246 -15.65 -3.51 -2.22
N ILE A 247 -14.52 -3.49 -1.55
CA ILE A 247 -14.08 -4.53 -0.60
C ILE A 247 -14.22 -3.94 0.79
N ALA A 248 -15.28 -4.25 1.48
CA ALA A 248 -15.51 -3.82 2.85
C ALA A 248 -15.04 -4.89 3.83
N PHE A 249 -14.43 -4.45 4.92
CA PHE A 249 -13.93 -5.35 5.97
C PHE A 249 -14.20 -4.78 7.35
N ASP A 250 -14.50 -5.69 8.28
CA ASP A 250 -14.68 -5.39 9.69
C ASP A 250 -13.61 -6.14 10.51
N LEU A 251 -12.97 -5.41 11.43
CA LEU A 251 -11.83 -5.89 12.22
C LEU A 251 -12.21 -5.99 13.69
N PRO A 252 -11.91 -7.11 14.35
CA PRO A 252 -12.36 -7.39 15.71
C PRO A 252 -11.71 -6.52 16.80
N SER A 253 -10.57 -5.87 16.52
CA SER A 253 -9.82 -5.09 17.52
C SER A 253 -9.62 -3.63 17.08
N ALA A 254 -10.14 -2.69 17.87
CA ALA A 254 -9.98 -1.26 17.62
C ALA A 254 -8.54 -0.76 17.81
N GLN A 255 -7.75 -1.39 18.69
CA GLN A 255 -6.37 -0.96 19.00
C GLN A 255 -5.36 -1.30 17.91
N GLU A 256 -5.57 -2.42 17.19
CA GLU A 256 -4.70 -2.85 16.09
C GLU A 256 -5.27 -2.52 14.71
N ALA A 257 -6.47 -1.95 14.66
CA ALA A 257 -7.22 -1.75 13.42
C ALA A 257 -6.48 -0.90 12.39
N ALA A 258 -5.73 0.12 12.79
CA ALA A 258 -5.02 1.00 11.86
C ALA A 258 -3.88 0.25 11.13
N ALA A 259 -3.03 -0.46 11.89
CA ALA A 259 -1.93 -1.25 11.31
C ALA A 259 -2.47 -2.43 10.47
N GLN A 260 -3.56 -3.06 10.91
CA GLN A 260 -4.17 -4.17 10.19
C GLN A 260 -4.86 -3.70 8.91
N ARG A 261 -5.55 -2.54 8.92
CA ARG A 261 -6.08 -1.89 7.70
C ARG A 261 -5.00 -1.60 6.69
N GLN A 262 -3.88 -1.04 7.12
CA GLN A 262 -2.75 -0.76 6.25
C GLN A 262 -2.22 -2.04 5.58
N ARG A 263 -2.06 -3.13 6.33
CA ARG A 263 -1.61 -4.43 5.81
C ARG A 263 -2.61 -5.05 4.83
N ILE A 264 -3.91 -4.93 5.09
CA ILE A 264 -4.97 -5.38 4.18
C ILE A 264 -4.86 -4.59 2.87
N TRP A 265 -4.75 -3.27 2.97
CA TRP A 265 -4.63 -2.40 1.80
C TRP A 265 -3.38 -2.75 0.97
N GLU A 266 -2.20 -2.82 1.58
CA GLU A 266 -0.95 -3.18 0.89
C GLU A 266 -1.03 -4.56 0.23
N SER A 267 -1.68 -5.52 0.89
CA SER A 267 -1.90 -6.85 0.33
C SER A 267 -2.80 -6.82 -0.92
N ILE A 268 -3.88 -6.03 -0.89
CA ILE A 268 -4.79 -5.88 -2.03
C ILE A 268 -4.08 -5.12 -3.16
N GLU A 269 -3.42 -4.01 -2.87
CA GLU A 269 -2.70 -3.20 -3.87
C GLU A 269 -1.66 -4.04 -4.61
N HIS A 270 -0.82 -4.78 -3.88
CA HIS A 270 0.18 -5.67 -4.47
C HIS A 270 -0.46 -6.79 -5.30
N PHE A 271 -1.51 -7.41 -4.78
CA PHE A 271 -2.20 -8.50 -5.45
C PHE A 271 -2.88 -8.04 -6.76
N VAL A 272 -3.54 -6.87 -6.72
CA VAL A 272 -4.21 -6.29 -7.89
C VAL A 272 -3.18 -5.80 -8.91
N ALA A 273 -2.08 -5.16 -8.49
CA ALA A 273 -1.02 -4.71 -9.38
C ALA A 273 -0.42 -5.86 -10.22
N THR A 274 -0.39 -7.08 -9.67
CA THR A 274 0.12 -8.26 -10.39
C THR A 274 -0.91 -8.83 -11.37
N ARG A 275 -2.20 -8.79 -11.05
CA ARG A 275 -3.26 -9.47 -11.84
C ARG A 275 -4.06 -8.54 -12.74
N ALA A 276 -4.20 -7.30 -12.35
CA ALA A 276 -4.94 -6.25 -13.05
C ALA A 276 -4.18 -4.91 -12.94
N PRO A 277 -3.02 -4.77 -13.58
CA PRO A 277 -2.15 -3.60 -13.45
C PRO A 277 -2.81 -2.29 -13.91
N GLU A 278 -3.85 -2.38 -14.73
CA GLU A 278 -4.63 -1.25 -15.21
C GLU A 278 -5.75 -0.83 -14.24
N ALA A 279 -5.99 -1.60 -13.16
CA ALA A 279 -7.03 -1.25 -12.20
C ALA A 279 -6.62 -0.05 -11.35
N ILE A 280 -7.57 0.86 -11.12
CA ILE A 280 -7.40 1.98 -10.21
C ILE A 280 -7.76 1.48 -8.81
N VAL A 281 -6.81 1.54 -7.87
CA VAL A 281 -7.00 1.13 -6.49
C VAL A 281 -7.04 2.36 -5.59
N SER A 282 -8.00 2.43 -4.68
CA SER A 282 -8.12 3.47 -3.67
C SER A 282 -8.45 2.87 -2.31
N ALA A 283 -7.68 3.25 -1.30
CA ALA A 283 -7.92 2.86 0.09
C ALA A 283 -8.79 3.92 0.77
N ARG A 284 -9.79 3.46 1.52
CA ARG A 284 -10.66 4.30 2.35
C ARG A 284 -10.67 3.74 3.79
N GLU A 285 -11.26 4.47 4.73
CA GLU A 285 -11.19 4.08 6.15
C GLU A 285 -11.64 2.65 6.46
N SER A 286 -12.70 2.18 5.80
CA SER A 286 -13.32 0.87 6.07
C SER A 286 -13.45 -0.01 4.82
N GLU A 287 -12.92 0.44 3.68
CA GLU A 287 -13.05 -0.29 2.41
C GLU A 287 -11.87 -0.03 1.48
N VAL A 288 -11.62 -0.96 0.56
CA VAL A 288 -10.76 -0.75 -0.61
C VAL A 288 -11.63 -0.78 -1.85
N VAL A 289 -11.47 0.22 -2.70
CA VAL A 289 -12.23 0.36 -3.93
C VAL A 289 -11.33 0.11 -5.12
N LEU A 290 -11.80 -0.72 -6.05
CA LEU A 290 -11.13 -1.00 -7.32
C LEU A 290 -12.02 -0.52 -8.46
N VAL A 291 -11.44 0.18 -9.44
CA VAL A 291 -12.08 0.41 -10.74
C VAL A 291 -11.36 -0.48 -11.75
N THR A 292 -12.05 -1.51 -12.22
CA THR A 292 -11.49 -2.52 -13.14
C THR A 292 -11.93 -2.27 -14.56
N ALA A 293 -11.09 -2.59 -15.54
CA ALA A 293 -11.38 -2.45 -16.97
C ALA A 293 -11.52 -3.83 -17.63
N ALA A 294 -12.43 -3.97 -18.58
CA ALA A 294 -12.48 -5.14 -19.45
C ALA A 294 -11.13 -5.31 -20.21
N PRO A 295 -10.66 -6.52 -20.50
CA PRO A 295 -11.38 -7.81 -20.39
C PRO A 295 -11.35 -8.46 -19.00
N MET A 296 -10.84 -7.80 -17.96
CA MET A 296 -10.83 -8.35 -16.60
C MET A 296 -12.26 -8.55 -16.08
N ASP A 297 -12.60 -9.78 -15.69
CA ASP A 297 -13.86 -10.07 -15.02
C ASP A 297 -13.80 -9.60 -13.56
N ALA A 298 -14.59 -8.57 -13.25
CA ALA A 298 -14.68 -7.99 -11.90
C ALA A 298 -15.08 -9.02 -10.83
N ARG A 299 -15.93 -10.01 -11.17
CA ARG A 299 -16.34 -11.07 -10.25
C ARG A 299 -15.20 -12.06 -9.98
N GLN A 300 -14.45 -12.43 -11.02
CA GLN A 300 -13.29 -13.30 -10.87
C GLN A 300 -12.20 -12.64 -10.03
N LEU A 301 -11.91 -11.35 -10.29
CA LEU A 301 -10.94 -10.58 -9.50
C LEU A 301 -11.39 -10.45 -8.04
N ALA A 302 -12.67 -10.10 -7.81
CA ALA A 302 -13.25 -10.00 -6.48
C ALA A 302 -13.15 -11.31 -5.69
N GLY A 303 -13.49 -12.45 -6.33
CA GLY A 303 -13.35 -13.78 -5.73
C GLY A 303 -11.90 -14.11 -5.35
N ALA A 304 -10.97 -13.76 -6.21
CA ALA A 304 -9.54 -13.97 -5.94
C ALA A 304 -9.02 -13.07 -4.80
N CYS A 305 -9.47 -11.81 -4.72
CA CYS A 305 -9.18 -10.91 -3.60
C CYS A 305 -9.75 -11.47 -2.28
N LEU A 306 -10.99 -11.94 -2.30
CA LEU A 306 -11.62 -12.54 -1.11
C LEU A 306 -10.84 -13.76 -0.62
N ALA A 307 -10.47 -14.67 -1.51
CA ALA A 307 -9.70 -15.87 -1.16
C ALA A 307 -8.34 -15.48 -0.53
N ARG A 308 -7.66 -14.49 -1.12
CA ARG A 308 -6.38 -13.99 -0.60
C ARG A 308 -6.51 -13.36 0.78
N LEU A 309 -7.55 -12.57 1.00
CA LEU A 309 -7.81 -11.93 2.30
C LEU A 309 -8.20 -12.95 3.37
N ALA A 310 -8.99 -13.96 3.03
CA ALA A 310 -9.35 -15.04 3.94
C ALA A 310 -8.13 -15.86 4.40
N GLU A 311 -7.14 -16.05 3.50
CA GLU A 311 -5.87 -16.72 3.82
C GLU A 311 -5.00 -15.89 4.78
N LEU A 312 -4.84 -14.59 4.50
CA LEU A 312 -3.93 -13.72 5.26
C LEU A 312 -4.54 -13.14 6.54
N PHE A 313 -5.85 -12.94 6.55
CA PHE A 313 -6.59 -12.26 7.60
C PHE A 313 -7.87 -13.04 7.98
N PRO A 314 -7.75 -14.27 8.51
CA PRO A 314 -8.90 -15.15 8.77
C PRO A 314 -9.90 -14.58 9.80
N ALA A 315 -9.47 -13.65 10.65
CA ALA A 315 -10.33 -12.99 11.64
C ALA A 315 -11.11 -11.80 11.07
N ALA A 316 -10.77 -11.30 9.88
CA ALA A 316 -11.45 -10.18 9.25
C ALA A 316 -12.75 -10.66 8.58
N LYS A 317 -13.85 -9.98 8.85
CA LYS A 317 -15.11 -10.21 8.12
C LYS A 317 -15.08 -9.40 6.84
N VAL A 318 -14.88 -10.05 5.70
CA VAL A 318 -14.74 -9.40 4.40
C VAL A 318 -15.97 -9.67 3.56
N VAL A 319 -16.54 -8.62 2.96
CA VAL A 319 -17.60 -8.70 1.95
C VAL A 319 -17.21 -7.85 0.75
N ILE A 320 -17.56 -8.31 -0.45
CA ILE A 320 -17.22 -7.63 -1.69
C ILE A 320 -18.48 -7.38 -2.51
N GLY A 321 -18.72 -6.12 -2.81
CA GLY A 321 -19.79 -5.66 -3.68
C GLY A 321 -19.25 -5.20 -5.04
N ILE A 322 -19.95 -5.58 -6.11
CA ILE A 322 -19.63 -5.18 -7.48
C ILE A 322 -20.76 -4.32 -8.02
N GLY A 323 -20.45 -3.11 -8.45
CA GLY A 323 -21.37 -2.19 -9.11
C GLY A 323 -21.65 -2.58 -10.56
N GLY A 324 -22.62 -1.90 -11.17
CA GLY A 324 -22.92 -2.07 -12.58
C GLY A 324 -21.81 -1.56 -13.50
N VAL A 325 -21.90 -1.94 -14.77
CA VAL A 325 -20.96 -1.54 -15.80
C VAL A 325 -21.01 -0.02 -16.01
N CYS A 326 -19.83 0.59 -16.12
CA CYS A 326 -19.60 1.99 -16.49
C CYS A 326 -18.95 2.05 -17.86
N ARG A 327 -19.54 2.84 -18.76
CA ARG A 327 -18.98 3.13 -20.09
C ARG A 327 -18.43 4.55 -20.18
N ASP A 328 -18.84 5.38 -19.24
CA ASP A 328 -18.42 6.77 -19.14
C ASP A 328 -17.88 7.03 -17.74
N PRO A 329 -16.80 7.81 -17.58
CA PRO A 329 -16.26 8.17 -16.27
C PRO A 329 -17.29 8.73 -15.29
N ARG A 330 -18.33 9.42 -15.77
CA ARG A 330 -19.44 9.94 -14.96
C ARG A 330 -20.30 8.85 -14.31
N GLU A 331 -20.30 7.66 -14.88
CA GLU A 331 -21.05 6.52 -14.35
C GLU A 331 -20.32 5.78 -13.20
N VAL A 332 -19.03 6.08 -12.99
CA VAL A 332 -18.22 5.49 -11.94
C VAL A 332 -18.84 5.74 -10.57
N ALA A 333 -19.32 6.96 -10.30
CA ALA A 333 -20.00 7.30 -9.06
C ALA A 333 -21.26 6.46 -8.82
N ARG A 334 -22.05 6.22 -9.87
CA ARG A 334 -23.23 5.34 -9.79
C ARG A 334 -22.84 3.90 -9.50
N SER A 335 -21.84 3.38 -10.21
CA SER A 335 -21.33 2.02 -10.01
C SER A 335 -20.76 1.85 -8.61
N TYR A 336 -20.02 2.85 -8.10
CA TYR A 336 -19.52 2.85 -6.73
C TYR A 336 -20.65 2.83 -5.70
N ALA A 337 -21.64 3.69 -5.83
CA ALA A 337 -22.82 3.68 -4.95
C ALA A 337 -23.54 2.33 -4.96
N GLN A 338 -23.60 1.66 -6.12
CA GLN A 338 -24.16 0.32 -6.23
C GLN A 338 -23.29 -0.72 -5.53
N ALA A 339 -21.94 -0.66 -5.69
CA ALA A 339 -21.01 -1.56 -5.01
C ALA A 339 -21.11 -1.40 -3.49
N GLN A 340 -21.14 -0.16 -2.98
CA GLN A 340 -21.34 0.12 -1.55
C GLN A 340 -22.67 -0.40 -1.01
N ARG A 341 -23.77 -0.20 -1.74
CA ARG A 341 -25.07 -0.76 -1.33
C ARG A 341 -25.03 -2.28 -1.25
N THR A 342 -24.29 -2.91 -2.16
CA THR A 342 -24.09 -4.37 -2.14
C THR A 342 -23.34 -4.81 -0.90
N THR A 343 -22.22 -4.17 -0.56
CA THR A 343 -21.47 -4.51 0.66
C THR A 343 -22.30 -4.28 1.92
N GLN A 344 -22.99 -3.15 2.02
CA GLN A 344 -23.88 -2.84 3.14
C GLN A 344 -25.01 -3.87 3.28
N THR A 345 -25.57 -4.30 2.17
CA THR A 345 -26.60 -5.36 2.13
C THR A 345 -26.04 -6.66 2.68
N LEU A 346 -24.88 -7.11 2.20
CA LEU A 346 -24.23 -8.33 2.67
C LEU A 346 -23.90 -8.27 4.17
N GLN A 347 -23.40 -7.13 4.65
CA GLN A 347 -23.10 -6.91 6.06
C GLN A 347 -24.36 -6.96 6.93
N ARG A 348 -25.46 -6.30 6.51
CA ARG A 348 -26.76 -6.34 7.21
C ARG A 348 -27.34 -7.74 7.28
N LEU A 349 -27.12 -8.55 6.25
CA LEU A 349 -27.51 -9.95 6.21
C LEU A 349 -26.59 -10.87 7.04
N GLY A 350 -25.59 -10.33 7.76
CA GLY A 350 -24.63 -11.13 8.51
C GLY A 350 -23.74 -12.01 7.63
N ARG A 351 -23.75 -11.84 6.31
CA ARG A 351 -22.95 -12.65 5.40
C ARG A 351 -21.48 -12.24 5.52
N CYS A 352 -20.62 -13.22 5.77
CA CYS A 352 -19.18 -13.06 5.79
C CYS A 352 -18.58 -13.85 4.62
N ALA A 353 -17.41 -13.41 4.13
CA ALA A 353 -16.72 -14.05 3.02
C ALA A 353 -17.58 -14.21 1.76
N ALA A 354 -18.31 -13.15 1.39
CA ALA A 354 -19.25 -13.15 0.27
C ALA A 354 -18.88 -12.13 -0.81
N VAL A 355 -19.10 -12.52 -2.07
CA VAL A 355 -19.01 -11.65 -3.25
C VAL A 355 -20.37 -11.60 -3.93
N SER A 356 -20.90 -10.41 -4.19
CA SER A 356 -22.14 -10.24 -4.93
C SER A 356 -22.08 -9.03 -5.86
N ALA A 357 -22.71 -9.12 -7.02
CA ALA A 357 -22.94 -7.96 -7.86
C ALA A 357 -24.28 -7.30 -7.52
N PHE A 358 -24.39 -6.00 -7.73
CA PHE A 358 -25.59 -5.23 -7.48
C PHE A 358 -26.82 -5.79 -8.21
N GLY A 359 -26.62 -6.35 -9.42
CA GLY A 359 -27.68 -6.99 -10.18
C GLY A 359 -28.24 -8.28 -9.53
N ASP A 360 -27.40 -9.00 -8.77
CA ASP A 360 -27.78 -10.27 -8.12
C ASP A 360 -28.70 -10.07 -6.91
N LEU A 361 -28.67 -8.87 -6.32
CA LEU A 361 -29.49 -8.55 -5.14
C LEU A 361 -31.00 -8.54 -5.44
N GLY A 362 -31.41 -8.48 -6.71
CA GLY A 362 -32.80 -8.52 -7.07
C GLY A 362 -33.66 -7.53 -6.29
N ILE A 363 -34.72 -8.04 -5.67
CA ILE A 363 -35.64 -7.25 -4.85
C ILE A 363 -35.04 -6.85 -3.49
N LEU A 364 -34.04 -7.57 -2.99
CA LEU A 364 -33.40 -7.28 -1.69
C LEU A 364 -32.82 -5.86 -1.63
N ARG A 365 -32.36 -5.32 -2.75
CA ARG A 365 -31.88 -3.92 -2.82
C ARG A 365 -32.94 -2.89 -2.43
N LEU A 366 -34.22 -3.24 -2.55
CA LEU A 366 -35.36 -2.40 -2.14
C LEU A 366 -35.82 -2.72 -0.71
N LEU A 367 -35.93 -3.99 -0.39
CA LEU A 367 -36.35 -4.43 0.95
C LEU A 367 -35.40 -3.95 2.04
N LEU A 368 -34.11 -4.04 1.81
CA LEU A 368 -33.08 -3.60 2.79
C LEU A 368 -32.88 -2.07 2.85
N GLN A 369 -33.71 -1.29 2.16
CA GLN A 369 -33.85 0.15 2.43
C GLN A 369 -34.73 0.41 3.65
N VAL A 370 -35.54 -0.58 4.10
CA VAL A 370 -36.27 -0.52 5.36
C VAL A 370 -35.22 -0.46 6.51
N PRO A 371 -35.25 0.58 7.37
CA PRO A 371 -34.25 0.75 8.41
C PRO A 371 -34.24 -0.36 9.44
N ASP A 372 -35.43 -0.83 9.82
CA ASP A 372 -35.63 -1.88 10.81
C ASP A 372 -35.87 -3.25 10.15
N LEU A 373 -34.88 -4.13 10.29
CA LEU A 373 -34.98 -5.51 9.80
C LEU A 373 -36.04 -6.33 10.57
N ALA A 374 -36.44 -5.90 11.79
CA ALA A 374 -37.50 -6.57 12.55
C ALA A 374 -38.84 -6.42 11.86
N GLU A 375 -39.09 -5.30 11.16
CA GLU A 375 -40.32 -5.13 10.36
C GLU A 375 -40.36 -6.14 9.21
N LEU A 376 -39.25 -6.38 8.53
CA LEU A 376 -39.16 -7.38 7.46
C LEU A 376 -39.38 -8.81 8.00
N ARG A 377 -38.76 -9.12 9.15
CA ARG A 377 -38.96 -10.42 9.81
C ARG A 377 -40.41 -10.59 10.25
N SER A 378 -41.01 -9.57 10.85
CA SER A 378 -42.42 -9.58 11.24
C SER A 378 -43.31 -9.84 10.03
N PHE A 379 -43.11 -9.14 8.93
CA PHE A 379 -43.87 -9.38 7.70
C PHE A 379 -43.70 -10.82 7.21
N ALA A 380 -42.51 -11.36 7.16
CA ALA A 380 -42.28 -12.74 6.72
C ALA A 380 -42.93 -13.76 7.68
N ALA A 381 -42.86 -13.49 8.99
CA ALA A 381 -43.51 -14.30 10.02
C ALA A 381 -45.02 -14.26 9.94
N ASP A 382 -45.61 -13.10 9.66
CA ASP A 382 -47.06 -12.95 9.47
C ASP A 382 -47.58 -13.76 8.27
N VAL A 383 -46.80 -13.79 7.19
CA VAL A 383 -47.16 -14.47 5.94
C VAL A 383 -46.85 -15.97 5.98
N LEU A 384 -45.69 -16.37 6.43
CA LEU A 384 -45.20 -17.76 6.34
C LEU A 384 -44.88 -18.41 7.69
N GLY A 385 -44.99 -17.70 8.81
CA GLY A 385 -44.60 -18.22 10.13
C GLY A 385 -45.38 -19.45 10.57
N LYS A 386 -46.68 -19.54 10.22
CA LYS A 386 -47.48 -20.74 10.45
C LYS A 386 -46.93 -21.95 9.69
N LEU A 387 -46.37 -21.71 8.49
CA LEU A 387 -45.79 -22.75 7.66
C LEU A 387 -44.46 -23.25 8.26
N SER A 388 -43.63 -22.35 8.73
CA SER A 388 -42.36 -22.67 9.41
C SER A 388 -42.59 -23.48 10.68
N MET A 389 -43.55 -23.08 11.52
CA MET A 389 -43.94 -23.84 12.71
C MET A 389 -44.46 -25.25 12.38
N HIS A 390 -45.31 -25.36 11.36
CA HIS A 390 -45.89 -26.65 10.93
C HIS A 390 -44.80 -27.56 10.32
N GLU A 391 -43.82 -27.01 9.62
CA GLU A 391 -42.65 -27.72 9.08
C GLU A 391 -41.80 -28.33 10.19
N HIS A 392 -41.54 -27.59 11.25
CA HIS A 392 -40.82 -28.05 12.44
C HIS A 392 -41.51 -29.24 13.15
N GLU A 393 -42.82 -29.14 13.29
CA GLU A 393 -43.63 -30.17 13.96
C GLU A 393 -43.71 -31.47 13.15
N HIS A 394 -43.80 -31.37 11.83
CA HIS A 394 -44.14 -32.50 10.95
C HIS A 394 -42.96 -32.97 10.08
N LYS A 395 -41.76 -32.39 10.25
CA LYS A 395 -40.57 -32.69 9.42
C LYS A 395 -40.84 -32.67 7.91
N SER A 396 -41.66 -31.73 7.48
CA SER A 396 -42.04 -31.56 6.08
C SER A 396 -41.24 -30.44 5.43
N GLU A 397 -41.00 -30.54 4.14
CA GLU A 397 -40.18 -29.56 3.37
C GLU A 397 -41.09 -28.57 2.62
N TYR A 398 -41.95 -27.86 3.33
CA TYR A 398 -42.93 -26.95 2.70
C TYR A 398 -42.27 -25.69 2.14
N LEU A 399 -41.39 -25.03 2.92
CA LEU A 399 -40.67 -23.82 2.47
C LEU A 399 -39.79 -24.11 1.26
N THR A 400 -39.03 -25.20 1.32
CA THR A 400 -38.20 -25.66 0.20
C THR A 400 -39.05 -25.99 -1.03
N THR A 401 -40.23 -26.62 -0.82
CA THR A 401 -41.16 -26.94 -1.90
C THR A 401 -41.71 -25.67 -2.53
N LEU A 402 -42.13 -24.69 -1.71
CA LEU A 402 -42.70 -23.43 -2.17
C LEU A 402 -41.67 -22.60 -2.95
N ALA A 403 -40.42 -22.51 -2.45
CA ALA A 403 -39.30 -21.85 -3.14
C ALA A 403 -39.03 -22.51 -4.50
N CYS A 404 -38.92 -23.82 -4.55
CA CYS A 404 -38.69 -24.55 -5.79
C CYS A 404 -39.88 -24.38 -6.75
N TYR A 405 -41.13 -24.44 -6.26
CA TYR A 405 -42.33 -24.24 -7.06
C TYR A 405 -42.34 -22.87 -7.76
N PHE A 406 -42.01 -21.80 -7.04
CA PHE A 406 -41.91 -20.46 -7.63
C PHE A 406 -40.77 -20.31 -8.62
N ARG A 407 -39.56 -20.83 -8.32
CA ARG A 407 -38.39 -20.84 -9.24
C ARG A 407 -38.72 -21.55 -10.55
N GLU A 408 -39.56 -22.59 -10.49
CA GLU A 408 -39.99 -23.37 -11.64
C GLU A 408 -41.30 -22.84 -12.28
N ASN A 409 -41.55 -21.54 -12.14
CA ASN A 409 -42.71 -20.84 -12.72
C ASN A 409 -44.06 -21.51 -12.36
N ASN A 410 -44.24 -21.88 -11.13
CA ASN A 410 -45.46 -22.51 -10.60
C ASN A 410 -45.83 -23.85 -11.26
N SER A 411 -44.84 -24.61 -11.71
CA SER A 411 -45.05 -25.91 -12.36
C SER A 411 -44.70 -27.07 -11.42
N PRO A 412 -45.71 -27.84 -10.94
CA PRO A 412 -45.46 -29.04 -10.13
C PRO A 412 -44.58 -30.07 -10.82
N GLN A 413 -44.71 -30.21 -12.15
CA GLN A 413 -43.92 -31.16 -12.94
C GLN A 413 -42.43 -30.77 -12.99
N ARG A 414 -42.10 -29.46 -13.08
CA ARG A 414 -40.71 -29.01 -13.10
C ARG A 414 -40.10 -29.04 -11.70
N ALA A 415 -40.82 -28.56 -10.71
CA ALA A 415 -40.41 -28.59 -9.32
C ALA A 415 -40.16 -30.01 -8.81
N SER A 416 -40.98 -30.98 -9.21
CA SER A 416 -40.83 -32.37 -8.80
C SER A 416 -39.51 -33.02 -9.25
N ARG A 417 -38.97 -32.61 -10.40
CA ARG A 417 -37.68 -33.09 -10.90
C ARG A 417 -36.54 -32.62 -10.03
N ILE A 418 -36.60 -31.38 -9.58
CA ILE A 418 -35.53 -30.79 -8.72
C ILE A 418 -35.64 -31.35 -7.31
N LEU A 419 -36.86 -31.50 -6.78
CA LEU A 419 -37.11 -32.02 -5.43
C LEU A 419 -37.02 -33.56 -5.35
N HIS A 420 -36.81 -34.25 -6.47
CA HIS A 420 -36.74 -35.72 -6.56
C HIS A 420 -38.00 -36.41 -5.96
N VAL A 421 -39.20 -35.83 -6.15
CA VAL A 421 -40.47 -36.37 -5.70
C VAL A 421 -41.46 -36.49 -6.85
N HIS A 422 -42.57 -37.19 -6.63
CA HIS A 422 -43.63 -37.28 -7.66
C HIS A 422 -44.37 -35.93 -7.83
N PRO A 423 -44.80 -35.53 -9.03
CA PRO A 423 -45.56 -34.28 -9.27
C PRO A 423 -46.79 -34.12 -8.38
N ASN A 424 -47.50 -35.22 -8.12
CA ASN A 424 -48.68 -35.21 -7.22
C ASN A 424 -48.28 -34.84 -5.76
N THR A 425 -47.07 -35.20 -5.33
CA THR A 425 -46.55 -34.83 -4.00
C THR A 425 -46.34 -33.34 -3.92
N VAL A 426 -45.76 -32.72 -4.96
CA VAL A 426 -45.61 -31.27 -5.05
C VAL A 426 -46.96 -30.57 -5.05
N ALA A 427 -47.90 -31.04 -5.88
CA ALA A 427 -49.24 -30.47 -5.93
C ALA A 427 -50.00 -30.57 -4.58
N TYR A 428 -49.87 -31.71 -3.88
CA TYR A 428 -50.38 -31.91 -2.55
C TYR A 428 -49.73 -30.94 -1.54
N ARG A 429 -48.40 -30.84 -1.54
CA ARG A 429 -47.71 -29.91 -0.65
C ARG A 429 -48.13 -28.47 -0.92
N VAL A 430 -48.25 -28.02 -2.15
CA VAL A 430 -48.69 -26.67 -2.53
C VAL A 430 -50.10 -26.40 -1.99
N LYS A 431 -51.03 -27.34 -2.17
CA LYS A 431 -52.39 -27.22 -1.62
C LYS A 431 -52.38 -27.14 -0.09
N ARG A 432 -51.52 -27.92 0.57
CA ARG A 432 -51.36 -27.89 2.03
C ARG A 432 -50.78 -26.57 2.51
N ILE A 433 -49.84 -25.96 1.75
CA ILE A 433 -49.32 -24.63 2.02
C ILE A 433 -50.44 -23.58 1.96
N GLU A 434 -51.28 -23.62 0.95
CA GLU A 434 -52.45 -22.73 0.85
C GLU A 434 -53.42 -22.87 2.06
N GLU A 435 -53.68 -24.12 2.48
CA GLU A 435 -54.52 -24.38 3.66
C GLU A 435 -53.91 -23.84 4.97
N ILE A 436 -52.60 -23.97 5.18
CA ILE A 436 -51.90 -23.51 6.38
C ILE A 436 -51.78 -22.00 6.42
N THR A 437 -51.40 -21.38 5.30
CA THR A 437 -51.15 -19.94 5.21
C THR A 437 -52.40 -19.12 4.99
N GLY A 438 -53.42 -19.71 4.40
CA GLY A 438 -54.63 -19.02 3.93
C GLY A 438 -54.42 -18.25 2.61
N LEU A 439 -53.26 -18.37 2.00
CA LEU A 439 -52.94 -17.72 0.73
C LEU A 439 -53.48 -18.54 -0.45
N ARG A 440 -53.81 -17.86 -1.52
CA ARG A 440 -54.21 -18.49 -2.79
C ARG A 440 -53.09 -18.24 -3.82
N LEU A 441 -52.29 -19.26 -4.09
CA LEU A 441 -51.10 -19.13 -4.96
C LEU A 441 -51.48 -19.01 -6.45
N ASP A 442 -52.73 -19.23 -6.82
CA ASP A 442 -53.28 -18.87 -8.12
C ASP A 442 -53.56 -17.36 -8.25
N ASN A 443 -53.77 -16.65 -7.13
CA ASN A 443 -53.93 -15.21 -7.07
C ASN A 443 -52.59 -14.51 -7.20
N TYR A 444 -52.50 -13.50 -8.06
CA TYR A 444 -51.27 -12.75 -8.28
C TYR A 444 -50.72 -12.07 -7.02
N THR A 445 -51.60 -11.41 -6.25
CA THR A 445 -51.20 -10.65 -5.06
C THR A 445 -50.71 -11.56 -3.96
N ASP A 446 -51.43 -12.65 -3.65
CA ASP A 446 -51.04 -13.60 -2.61
C ASP A 446 -49.73 -14.29 -2.96
N ARG A 447 -49.57 -14.63 -4.24
CA ARG A 447 -48.29 -15.20 -4.76
C ARG A 447 -47.12 -14.24 -4.61
N LEU A 448 -47.29 -12.95 -4.95
CA LEU A 448 -46.26 -11.92 -4.78
C LEU A 448 -45.90 -11.75 -3.31
N ILE A 449 -46.88 -11.70 -2.41
CA ILE A 449 -46.67 -11.62 -0.96
C ILE A 449 -45.86 -12.82 -0.47
N ALA A 450 -46.22 -14.04 -0.88
CA ALA A 450 -45.48 -15.25 -0.51
C ALA A 450 -44.04 -15.28 -1.07
N GLN A 451 -43.84 -14.81 -2.30
CA GLN A 451 -42.53 -14.71 -2.90
C GLN A 451 -41.61 -13.72 -2.16
N VAL A 452 -42.16 -12.55 -1.81
CA VAL A 452 -41.41 -11.53 -1.05
C VAL A 452 -41.07 -12.06 0.35
N ALA A 453 -42.03 -12.72 1.04
CA ALA A 453 -41.76 -13.30 2.35
C ALA A 453 -40.71 -14.40 2.32
N LEU A 454 -40.72 -15.26 1.30
CA LEU A 454 -39.66 -16.25 1.09
C LEU A 454 -38.29 -15.63 0.87
N GLU A 455 -38.20 -14.58 0.05
CA GLU A 455 -36.97 -13.89 -0.23
C GLU A 455 -36.38 -13.24 1.04
N ILE A 456 -37.26 -12.72 1.91
CA ILE A 456 -36.88 -12.17 3.21
C ILE A 456 -36.31 -13.29 4.12
N LEU A 457 -37.01 -14.43 4.24
CA LEU A 457 -36.58 -15.57 5.05
C LEU A 457 -35.24 -16.15 4.56
N ASP A 458 -35.10 -16.37 3.25
CA ASP A 458 -33.85 -16.89 2.64
C ASP A 458 -32.66 -15.94 2.87
N SER A 459 -32.94 -14.64 2.90
CA SER A 459 -31.90 -13.60 3.01
C SER A 459 -31.51 -13.29 4.43
N LEU A 460 -32.46 -13.22 5.36
CA LEU A 460 -32.20 -12.85 6.76
C LEU A 460 -31.76 -14.04 7.61
N GLY A 461 -31.85 -15.27 7.09
CA GLY A 461 -31.57 -16.51 7.83
C GLY A 461 -32.59 -16.70 8.96
N ASP A 462 -33.00 -17.94 9.22
CA ASP A 462 -33.60 -18.31 10.48
C ASP A 462 -32.50 -18.22 11.58
N GLU A 463 -32.38 -17.08 12.25
CA GLU A 463 -31.87 -17.12 13.62
C GLU A 463 -33.03 -17.61 14.49
N PRO A 464 -32.77 -18.69 15.28
CA PRO A 464 -33.79 -19.28 16.15
C PRO A 464 -34.26 -18.32 17.23
#